data_c25d546f324e974243ab404ecdaa41cf
#
_entry.id   c25d546f324e974243ab404ecdaa41cf
#
_cell.length_a   1.000
_cell.length_b   1.000
_cell.length_c   1.000
_cell.angle_alpha   90.00
_cell.angle_beta   90.00
_cell.angle_gamma   90.00
#
_symmetry.space_group_name_H-M   'P 1'
#
loop_
_entity.id
_entity.type
_entity.pdbx_description
1 polymer ?
#
loop_
_entity_poly.entity_id
_entity_poly.type
_entity_poly.pdbx_seq_one_letter_code
_entity_poly.pdbx_strand_id
1 'polypeptide(L)'
;MSVVDDSFACRSLPQFIDDAERLLGALRALSYDQAKELWGCSDALAELNFERVRTMDLRAEGALTPAVVAYEGIQYQHLAPRVMDEAQLAYVQEHLRILSGFYGVLRPLDGVVPYRLEMQAKLAAGDAPDLYAFWGDRLYRTLADETDVIVNLASVEYAKAVLPHAKAAGMRAPRIVTCLFGTIDAQGRLKQRATAAKAARGSMVRWCAEHNVQHPEGLCAFDQLGHVYDEARSTDDCLVFVQGRACGTLPRLR
;
A
#
# COMPACT_ATOMS: atom_id res chain seq x y z
N MET A 1 9.37 -9.08 -4.58
CA MET A 1 10.05 -7.80 -4.91
C MET A 1 11.14 -8.09 -5.94
N SER A 2 11.22 -7.27 -6.96
CA SER A 2 12.24 -7.36 -8.02
C SER A 2 13.36 -6.34 -7.78
N VAL A 3 14.54 -6.65 -8.29
CA VAL A 3 15.62 -5.70 -8.46
C VAL A 3 15.54 -5.21 -9.90
N VAL A 4 15.48 -3.91 -10.09
CA VAL A 4 15.40 -3.27 -11.40
C VAL A 4 16.63 -2.41 -11.56
N ASP A 5 17.33 -2.64 -12.64
CA ASP A 5 18.41 -1.78 -13.10
C ASP A 5 17.84 -0.63 -13.95
N ASP A 6 18.41 0.54 -13.83
CA ASP A 6 18.33 1.72 -14.72
C ASP A 6 16.96 2.31 -15.13
N SER A 7 15.80 1.75 -14.73
CA SER A 7 14.50 2.29 -15.19
C SER A 7 14.10 3.58 -14.46
N PHE A 8 14.44 3.72 -13.18
CA PHE A 8 14.13 4.89 -12.36
C PHE A 8 15.20 5.12 -11.31
N ALA A 9 15.61 6.37 -11.10
CA ALA A 9 16.52 6.74 -10.03
C ALA A 9 15.79 6.78 -8.67
N CYS A 10 16.42 6.22 -7.64
CA CYS A 10 16.02 6.47 -6.26
C CYS A 10 16.25 7.94 -5.92
N ARG A 11 15.28 8.58 -5.24
CA ARG A 11 15.39 9.99 -4.82
C ARG A 11 15.86 10.15 -3.39
N SER A 12 15.57 9.19 -2.53
CA SER A 12 15.84 9.24 -1.10
C SER A 12 15.97 7.85 -0.50
N LEU A 13 16.54 7.76 0.68
CA LEU A 13 16.35 6.60 1.55
C LEU A 13 15.00 6.70 2.27
N PRO A 14 14.43 5.56 2.70
CA PRO A 14 13.21 5.54 3.52
C PRO A 14 13.37 6.38 4.78
N GLN A 15 12.32 7.12 5.15
CA GLN A 15 12.31 7.97 6.34
C GLN A 15 12.65 7.19 7.63
N PHE A 16 12.21 5.94 7.71
CA PHE A 16 12.42 5.05 8.86
C PHE A 16 13.54 4.04 8.63
N ILE A 17 14.61 4.43 7.92
CA ILE A 17 15.71 3.52 7.58
C ILE A 17 16.40 2.94 8.83
N ASP A 18 16.58 3.74 9.88
CA ASP A 18 17.20 3.29 11.15
C ASP A 18 16.29 2.29 11.89
N ASP A 19 14.98 2.47 11.83
CA ASP A 19 14.01 1.50 12.35
C ASP A 19 14.02 0.20 11.53
N ALA A 20 14.15 0.30 10.21
CA ALA A 20 14.31 -0.87 9.35
C ALA A 20 15.59 -1.64 9.66
N GLU A 21 16.70 -0.97 9.99
CA GLU A 21 17.94 -1.61 10.47
C GLU A 21 17.73 -2.35 11.80
N ARG A 22 16.94 -1.80 12.72
CA ARG A 22 16.56 -2.48 13.97
C ARG A 22 15.74 -3.76 13.69
N LEU A 23 14.77 -3.68 12.78
CA LEU A 23 13.98 -4.84 12.34
C LEU A 23 14.85 -5.86 11.61
N LEU A 24 15.81 -5.40 10.79
CA LEU A 24 16.80 -6.29 10.16
C LEU A 24 17.65 -7.02 11.21
N GLY A 25 18.06 -6.33 12.27
CA GLY A 25 18.75 -6.95 13.40
C GLY A 25 17.93 -8.05 14.07
N ALA A 26 16.63 -7.80 14.29
CA ALA A 26 15.73 -8.78 14.85
C ALA A 26 15.51 -10.00 13.91
N LEU A 27 15.38 -9.76 12.60
CA LEU A 27 15.29 -10.84 11.61
C LEU A 27 16.58 -11.69 11.55
N ARG A 28 17.74 -11.05 11.63
CA ARG A 28 19.06 -11.73 11.64
C ARG A 28 19.30 -12.59 12.87
N ALA A 29 18.64 -12.28 13.99
CA ALA A 29 18.70 -13.05 15.22
C ALA A 29 17.90 -14.35 15.18
N LEU A 30 16.99 -14.51 14.21
CA LEU A 30 16.17 -15.72 14.05
C LEU A 30 16.99 -16.87 13.46
N SER A 31 16.71 -18.10 13.93
CA SER A 31 17.12 -19.30 13.21
C SER A 31 16.35 -19.43 11.90
N TYR A 32 16.82 -20.28 10.98
CA TYR A 32 16.11 -20.55 9.73
C TYR A 32 14.67 -21.01 9.96
N ASP A 33 14.44 -21.93 10.91
CA ASP A 33 13.12 -22.47 11.21
C ASP A 33 12.18 -21.39 11.76
N GLN A 34 12.67 -20.53 12.65
CA GLN A 34 11.91 -19.39 13.17
C GLN A 34 11.57 -18.38 12.07
N ALA A 35 12.51 -18.06 11.18
CA ALA A 35 12.28 -17.15 10.08
C ALA A 35 11.27 -17.73 9.07
N LYS A 36 11.37 -19.03 8.76
CA LYS A 36 10.41 -19.73 7.89
C LYS A 36 9.00 -19.73 8.48
N GLU A 37 8.87 -20.01 9.78
CA GLU A 37 7.59 -19.94 10.50
C GLU A 37 7.00 -18.53 10.45
N LEU A 38 7.82 -17.50 10.73
CA LEU A 38 7.42 -16.09 10.68
C LEU A 38 6.88 -15.72 9.29
N TRP A 39 7.55 -16.14 8.21
CA TRP A 39 7.16 -15.81 6.85
C TRP A 39 6.01 -16.66 6.30
N GLY A 40 5.71 -17.81 6.87
CA GLY A 40 4.63 -18.68 6.46
C GLY A 40 4.66 -19.03 4.97
N CYS A 41 5.85 -19.33 4.41
CA CYS A 41 6.04 -19.52 2.97
C CYS A 41 6.71 -20.86 2.64
N SER A 42 6.82 -21.19 1.34
CA SER A 42 7.52 -22.39 0.87
C SER A 42 9.00 -22.34 1.20
N ASP A 43 9.64 -23.53 1.27
CA ASP A 43 11.07 -23.68 1.59
C ASP A 43 11.95 -22.84 0.68
N ALA A 44 11.74 -22.89 -0.63
CA ALA A 44 12.50 -22.12 -1.60
C ALA A 44 12.41 -20.60 -1.37
N LEU A 45 11.24 -20.09 -0.97
CA LEU A 45 11.08 -18.67 -0.62
C LEU A 45 11.69 -18.35 0.74
N ALA A 46 11.64 -19.27 1.70
CA ALA A 46 12.28 -19.11 3.00
C ALA A 46 13.79 -19.04 2.86
N GLU A 47 14.41 -19.97 2.13
CA GLU A 47 15.86 -19.98 1.83
C GLU A 47 16.31 -18.67 1.17
N LEU A 48 15.61 -18.26 0.10
CA LEU A 48 15.92 -17.01 -0.60
C LEU A 48 15.88 -15.79 0.33
N ASN A 49 14.84 -15.68 1.16
CA ASN A 49 14.71 -14.52 2.05
C ASN A 49 15.65 -14.61 3.26
N PHE A 50 15.99 -15.80 3.74
CA PHE A 50 16.97 -15.99 4.79
C PHE A 50 18.36 -15.53 4.36
N GLU A 51 18.79 -15.89 3.15
CA GLU A 51 20.05 -15.40 2.57
C GLU A 51 20.03 -13.88 2.33
N ARG A 52 18.90 -13.35 1.82
CA ARG A 52 18.73 -11.89 1.66
C ARG A 52 18.90 -11.15 2.98
N VAL A 53 18.23 -11.59 4.05
CA VAL A 53 18.33 -10.96 5.37
C VAL A 53 19.77 -10.95 5.90
N ARG A 54 20.54 -12.00 5.65
CA ARG A 54 21.94 -12.11 6.11
C ARG A 54 22.88 -11.16 5.37
N THR A 55 22.63 -10.93 4.08
CA THR A 55 23.57 -10.22 3.18
C THR A 55 23.13 -8.81 2.82
N MET A 56 21.82 -8.45 2.99
CA MET A 56 21.34 -7.13 2.59
C MET A 56 22.00 -5.99 3.37
N ASP A 57 22.29 -4.93 2.64
CA ASP A 57 22.66 -3.63 3.16
C ASP A 57 21.59 -2.62 2.71
N LEU A 58 20.92 -1.99 3.68
CA LEU A 58 19.80 -1.09 3.42
C LEU A 58 20.21 0.26 2.86
N ARG A 59 21.51 0.56 2.87
CA ARG A 59 22.08 1.85 2.42
C ARG A 59 23.02 1.70 1.21
N ALA A 60 23.25 0.50 0.71
CA ALA A 60 24.12 0.26 -0.43
C ALA A 60 23.52 0.87 -1.71
N GLU A 61 23.99 2.04 -2.13
CA GLU A 61 23.45 2.81 -3.26
C GLU A 61 23.25 1.98 -4.53
N GLY A 62 24.19 1.10 -4.88
CA GLY A 62 24.11 0.23 -6.06
C GLY A 62 23.11 -0.93 -5.98
N ALA A 63 22.47 -1.16 -4.81
CA ALA A 63 21.52 -2.25 -4.59
C ALA A 63 20.08 -1.76 -4.39
N LEU A 64 19.86 -0.44 -4.37
CA LEU A 64 18.55 0.14 -4.12
C LEU A 64 17.68 0.17 -5.38
N THR A 65 16.43 -0.14 -5.20
CA THR A 65 15.39 -0.05 -6.25
C THR A 65 14.26 0.84 -5.73
N PRO A 66 13.70 1.77 -6.54
CA PRO A 66 12.57 2.58 -6.11
C PRO A 66 11.39 1.73 -5.67
N ALA A 67 10.81 2.04 -4.52
CA ALA A 67 9.76 1.24 -3.89
C ALA A 67 8.61 0.91 -4.85
N VAL A 68 8.12 1.90 -5.61
CA VAL A 68 6.97 1.73 -6.52
C VAL A 68 7.20 0.68 -7.61
N VAL A 69 8.44 0.42 -8.00
CA VAL A 69 8.80 -0.60 -9.00
C VAL A 69 9.38 -1.88 -8.37
N ALA A 70 9.86 -1.80 -7.13
CA ALA A 70 10.39 -2.93 -6.39
C ALA A 70 9.28 -3.85 -5.88
N TYR A 71 8.13 -3.28 -5.47
CA TYR A 71 6.99 -4.08 -5.02
C TYR A 71 6.31 -4.77 -6.19
N GLU A 72 5.94 -6.02 -5.96
CA GLU A 72 5.25 -6.89 -6.92
C GLU A 72 3.88 -7.29 -6.41
N GLY A 73 3.09 -7.89 -7.29
CA GLY A 73 1.75 -8.36 -7.02
C GLY A 73 0.69 -7.54 -7.74
N ILE A 74 -0.54 -8.01 -7.66
CA ILE A 74 -1.66 -7.55 -8.48
C ILE A 74 -1.88 -6.03 -8.37
N GLN A 75 -1.74 -5.46 -7.18
CA GLN A 75 -1.92 -4.02 -6.98
C GLN A 75 -0.89 -3.21 -7.78
N TYR A 76 0.40 -3.60 -7.74
CA TYR A 76 1.47 -2.91 -8.45
C TYR A 76 1.46 -3.18 -9.96
N GLN A 77 0.99 -4.36 -10.39
CA GLN A 77 0.75 -4.65 -11.81
C GLN A 77 -0.30 -3.71 -12.40
N HIS A 78 -1.37 -3.40 -11.64
CA HIS A 78 -2.41 -2.48 -12.07
C HIS A 78 -2.06 -1.00 -11.87
N LEU A 79 -1.20 -0.68 -10.92
CA LEU A 79 -0.58 0.64 -10.79
C LEU A 79 0.31 0.92 -12.01
N ALA A 80 1.05 -0.10 -12.47
CA ALA A 80 1.88 -0.10 -13.68
C ALA A 80 2.83 1.12 -13.79
N PRO A 81 3.71 1.37 -12.79
CA PRO A 81 4.54 2.59 -12.76
C PRO A 81 5.48 2.72 -13.96
N ARG A 82 5.85 1.58 -14.59
CA ARG A 82 6.79 1.53 -15.72
C ARG A 82 6.24 2.14 -17.03
N VAL A 83 4.93 2.34 -17.13
CA VAL A 83 4.28 2.94 -18.31
C VAL A 83 3.76 4.35 -18.02
N MET A 84 4.04 4.91 -16.85
CA MET A 84 3.71 6.28 -16.49
C MET A 84 4.67 7.26 -17.14
N ASP A 85 4.15 8.37 -17.59
CA ASP A 85 4.96 9.52 -18.02
C ASP A 85 5.52 10.29 -16.80
N GLU A 86 6.33 11.31 -17.05
CA GLU A 86 7.00 12.10 -16.01
C GLU A 86 5.99 12.83 -15.10
N ALA A 87 4.89 13.36 -15.64
CA ALA A 87 3.87 14.07 -14.88
C ALA A 87 3.11 13.11 -13.94
N GLN A 88 2.76 11.92 -14.42
CA GLN A 88 2.12 10.86 -13.65
C GLN A 88 3.05 10.34 -12.54
N LEU A 89 4.34 10.17 -12.83
CA LEU A 89 5.34 9.77 -11.81
C LEU A 89 5.52 10.86 -10.76
N ALA A 90 5.52 12.12 -11.14
CA ALA A 90 5.58 13.25 -10.21
C ALA A 90 4.34 13.27 -9.30
N TYR A 91 3.14 13.09 -9.88
CA TYR A 91 1.90 12.97 -9.12
C TYR A 91 1.95 11.82 -8.10
N VAL A 92 2.36 10.64 -8.54
CA VAL A 92 2.46 9.47 -7.65
C VAL A 92 3.50 9.70 -6.54
N GLN A 93 4.63 10.33 -6.84
CA GLN A 93 5.66 10.68 -5.83
C GLN A 93 5.12 11.65 -4.78
N GLU A 94 4.28 12.58 -5.17
CA GLU A 94 3.69 13.57 -4.26
C GLU A 94 2.57 12.96 -3.41
N HIS A 95 1.64 12.24 -4.03
CA HIS A 95 0.39 11.83 -3.41
C HIS A 95 0.37 10.39 -2.85
N LEU A 96 1.18 9.47 -3.36
CA LEU A 96 1.18 8.08 -2.88
C LEU A 96 2.10 7.90 -1.67
N ARG A 97 1.62 7.17 -0.68
CA ARG A 97 2.42 6.59 0.40
C ARG A 97 2.21 5.09 0.44
N ILE A 98 3.30 4.33 0.52
CA ILE A 98 3.29 2.87 0.55
C ILE A 98 3.55 2.43 1.98
N LEU A 99 2.60 1.70 2.58
CA LEU A 99 2.78 1.13 3.92
C LEU A 99 3.57 -0.18 3.83
N SER A 100 4.58 -0.31 4.67
CA SER A 100 5.49 -1.44 4.74
C SER A 100 5.63 -1.93 6.18
N GLY A 101 5.60 -3.25 6.39
CA GLY A 101 5.91 -3.83 7.69
C GLY A 101 7.37 -3.62 8.10
N PHE A 102 8.26 -3.52 7.11
CA PHE A 102 9.71 -3.39 7.31
C PHE A 102 10.21 -1.95 7.31
N TYR A 103 9.74 -1.12 6.37
CA TYR A 103 10.19 0.27 6.19
C TYR A 103 9.21 1.34 6.73
N GLY A 104 8.06 0.93 7.26
CA GLY A 104 7.04 1.87 7.76
C GLY A 104 6.26 2.56 6.65
N VAL A 105 6.49 3.85 6.43
CA VAL A 105 5.92 4.65 5.33
C VAL A 105 7.01 4.92 4.29
N LEU A 106 6.71 4.63 3.04
CA LEU A 106 7.61 4.88 1.91
C LEU A 106 6.98 5.87 0.93
N ARG A 107 7.80 6.72 0.37
CA ARG A 107 7.51 7.44 -0.87
C ARG A 107 7.82 6.54 -2.08
N PRO A 108 7.15 6.72 -3.21
CA PRO A 108 7.33 5.86 -4.39
C PRO A 108 8.78 5.69 -4.87
N LEU A 109 9.56 6.75 -4.82
CA LEU A 109 10.96 6.73 -5.28
C LEU A 109 11.99 6.59 -4.15
N ASP A 110 11.57 6.17 -2.94
CA ASP A 110 12.50 5.74 -1.91
C ASP A 110 13.19 4.45 -2.32
N GLY A 111 14.51 4.41 -2.12
CA GLY A 111 15.33 3.25 -2.44
C GLY A 111 15.16 2.13 -1.42
N VAL A 112 14.75 0.96 -1.87
CA VAL A 112 14.56 -0.22 -1.01
C VAL A 112 15.32 -1.43 -1.56
N VAL A 113 15.63 -2.38 -0.69
CA VAL A 113 16.14 -3.70 -1.08
C VAL A 113 15.03 -4.75 -0.94
N PRO A 114 15.07 -5.85 -1.70
CA PRO A 114 14.09 -6.92 -1.61
C PRO A 114 14.07 -7.56 -0.22
N TYR A 115 12.89 -7.64 0.40
CA TYR A 115 12.65 -8.26 1.71
C TYR A 115 11.32 -9.00 1.74
N ARG A 116 11.07 -9.73 2.81
CA ARG A 116 9.76 -10.31 3.14
C ARG A 116 9.46 -10.08 4.62
N LEU A 117 8.56 -9.16 4.92
CA LEU A 117 8.00 -8.94 6.25
C LEU A 117 6.65 -8.24 6.10
N GLU A 118 5.57 -8.99 6.35
CA GLU A 118 4.20 -8.48 6.32
C GLU A 118 3.86 -7.78 7.64
N MET A 119 2.96 -6.81 7.63
CA MET A 119 2.63 -6.00 8.82
C MET A 119 2.07 -6.84 9.98
N GLN A 120 1.37 -7.94 9.68
CA GLN A 120 0.81 -8.85 10.67
C GLN A 120 1.82 -9.86 11.25
N ALA A 121 3.07 -9.86 10.76
CA ALA A 121 4.09 -10.78 11.22
C ALA A 121 4.39 -10.56 12.72
N LYS A 122 4.49 -11.65 13.46
CA LYS A 122 4.75 -11.64 14.92
C LYS A 122 6.26 -11.58 15.19
N LEU A 123 6.94 -10.59 14.62
CA LEU A 123 8.34 -10.34 14.88
C LEU A 123 8.45 -9.45 16.12
N ALA A 124 9.04 -9.97 17.18
CA ALA A 124 9.42 -9.14 18.32
C ALA A 124 10.69 -8.34 17.99
N ALA A 125 10.68 -7.04 18.32
CA ALA A 125 11.82 -6.16 18.12
C ALA A 125 11.96 -5.17 19.28
N GLY A 126 13.03 -5.30 20.06
CA GLY A 126 13.15 -4.61 21.34
C GLY A 126 12.04 -5.04 22.30
N ASP A 127 11.34 -4.07 22.90
CA ASP A 127 10.22 -4.34 23.82
C ASP A 127 8.88 -4.58 23.10
N ALA A 128 8.83 -4.42 21.77
CA ALA A 128 7.61 -4.59 20.99
C ALA A 128 7.39 -6.07 20.63
N PRO A 129 6.21 -6.66 20.96
CA PRO A 129 5.92 -8.06 20.69
C PRO A 129 5.58 -8.35 19.22
N ASP A 130 5.20 -7.35 18.45
CA ASP A 130 4.84 -7.43 17.04
C ASP A 130 5.08 -6.10 16.32
N LEU A 131 4.85 -6.07 15.01
CA LEU A 131 5.08 -4.87 14.19
C LEU A 131 4.07 -3.75 14.46
N TYR A 132 2.84 -4.05 14.87
CA TYR A 132 1.89 -2.99 15.22
C TYR A 132 2.34 -2.25 16.48
N ALA A 133 2.82 -2.97 17.49
CA ALA A 133 3.40 -2.38 18.69
C ALA A 133 4.73 -1.67 18.39
N PHE A 134 5.57 -2.25 17.50
CA PHE A 134 6.82 -1.63 17.07
C PHE A 134 6.60 -0.27 16.40
N TRP A 135 5.68 -0.20 15.44
CA TRP A 135 5.38 1.05 14.75
C TRP A 135 4.56 2.02 15.60
N GLY A 136 3.69 1.54 16.47
CA GLY A 136 2.83 2.37 17.30
C GLY A 136 2.04 3.38 16.45
N ASP A 137 2.02 4.63 16.86
CA ASP A 137 1.34 5.74 16.16
C ASP A 137 2.23 6.47 15.13
N ARG A 138 3.48 6.07 14.97
CA ARG A 138 4.46 6.79 14.12
C ARG A 138 4.04 6.85 12.65
N LEU A 139 3.48 5.76 12.11
CA LEU A 139 3.02 5.73 10.72
C LEU A 139 1.85 6.70 10.52
N TYR A 140 0.91 6.71 11.47
CA TYR A 140 -0.19 7.66 11.44
C TYR A 140 0.29 9.11 11.51
N ARG A 141 1.17 9.43 12.47
CA ARG A 141 1.71 10.80 12.61
C ARG A 141 2.40 11.27 11.34
N THR A 142 3.25 10.45 10.73
CA THR A 142 3.90 10.78 9.46
C THR A 142 2.89 11.17 8.39
N LEU A 143 1.81 10.41 8.25
CA LEU A 143 0.77 10.71 7.26
C LEU A 143 -0.03 11.97 7.65
N ALA A 144 -0.35 12.14 8.91
CA ALA A 144 -1.13 13.27 9.41
C ALA A 144 -0.37 14.61 9.36
N ASP A 145 0.96 14.56 9.44
CA ASP A 145 1.81 15.75 9.32
C ASP A 145 1.94 16.23 7.85
N GLU A 146 1.63 15.37 6.88
CA GLU A 146 1.78 15.69 5.45
C GLU A 146 0.48 16.20 4.80
N THR A 147 -0.71 15.91 5.36
CA THR A 147 -1.99 16.23 4.69
C THR A 147 -3.18 16.26 5.65
N ASP A 148 -4.19 17.04 5.28
CA ASP A 148 -5.49 17.08 5.96
C ASP A 148 -6.48 15.99 5.46
N VAL A 149 -6.14 15.29 4.37
CA VAL A 149 -6.99 14.24 3.79
C VAL A 149 -6.17 13.01 3.39
N ILE A 150 -6.55 11.85 3.90
CA ILE A 150 -5.93 10.56 3.56
C ILE A 150 -6.96 9.70 2.82
N VAL A 151 -6.66 9.31 1.58
CA VAL A 151 -7.41 8.28 0.85
C VAL A 151 -6.86 6.90 1.21
N ASN A 152 -7.65 6.11 1.92
CA ASN A 152 -7.24 4.77 2.34
C ASN A 152 -7.54 3.74 1.25
N LEU A 153 -6.48 3.31 0.57
CA LEU A 153 -6.46 2.19 -0.38
C LEU A 153 -5.68 0.98 0.18
N ALA A 154 -5.29 1.01 1.45
CA ALA A 154 -4.57 -0.09 2.08
C ALA A 154 -5.48 -1.30 2.33
N SER A 155 -4.88 -2.49 2.47
CA SER A 155 -5.60 -3.66 2.97
C SER A 155 -5.96 -3.47 4.45
N VAL A 156 -6.90 -4.27 4.95
CA VAL A 156 -7.29 -4.25 6.37
C VAL A 156 -6.07 -4.43 7.29
N GLU A 157 -5.14 -5.29 6.90
CA GLU A 157 -3.90 -5.55 7.61
C GLU A 157 -3.06 -4.28 7.80
N TYR A 158 -2.78 -3.56 6.71
CA TYR A 158 -1.96 -2.33 6.77
C TYR A 158 -2.74 -1.14 7.34
N ALA A 159 -4.03 -1.05 7.06
CA ALA A 159 -4.88 0.00 7.62
C ALA A 159 -4.95 -0.05 9.17
N LYS A 160 -4.80 -1.24 9.78
CA LYS A 160 -4.72 -1.40 11.24
C LYS A 160 -3.54 -0.67 11.89
N ALA A 161 -2.47 -0.41 11.14
CA ALA A 161 -1.33 0.34 11.65
C ALA A 161 -1.56 1.87 11.68
N VAL A 162 -2.67 2.37 11.09
CA VAL A 162 -2.96 3.80 10.94
C VAL A 162 -4.31 4.18 11.55
N LEU A 163 -5.41 3.51 11.16
CA LEU A 163 -6.77 3.92 11.49
C LEU A 163 -7.10 4.00 12.99
N PRO A 164 -6.61 3.11 13.88
CA PRO A 164 -6.88 3.22 15.31
C PRO A 164 -6.32 4.52 15.91
N HIS A 165 -5.15 4.95 15.43
CA HIS A 165 -4.48 6.16 15.90
C HIS A 165 -5.18 7.43 15.41
N ALA A 166 -5.74 7.42 14.19
CA ALA A 166 -6.58 8.50 13.68
C ALA A 166 -7.84 8.70 14.53
N LYS A 167 -8.50 7.60 14.92
CA LYS A 167 -9.66 7.67 15.82
C LYS A 167 -9.31 8.25 17.19
N ALA A 168 -8.12 7.93 17.72
CA ALA A 168 -7.66 8.44 18.99
C ALA A 168 -7.31 9.94 18.94
N ALA A 169 -6.89 10.47 17.79
CA ALA A 169 -6.57 11.89 17.59
C ALA A 169 -7.82 12.80 17.53
N GLY A 170 -8.99 12.21 17.25
CA GLY A 170 -10.27 12.94 17.24
C GLY A 170 -10.33 14.06 16.20
N MET A 171 -10.82 15.26 16.58
CA MET A 171 -11.04 16.41 15.68
C MET A 171 -9.77 17.00 15.06
N ARG A 172 -8.59 16.59 15.51
CA ARG A 172 -7.29 17.03 14.93
C ARG A 172 -6.76 16.05 13.87
N ALA A 173 -7.46 14.93 13.66
CA ALA A 173 -7.07 13.94 12.66
C ALA A 173 -7.36 14.46 11.24
N PRO A 174 -6.53 14.13 10.25
CA PRO A 174 -6.91 14.31 8.86
C PRO A 174 -8.17 13.50 8.55
N ARG A 175 -8.99 14.00 7.63
CA ARG A 175 -10.15 13.27 7.11
C ARG A 175 -9.66 12.00 6.41
N ILE A 176 -10.20 10.83 6.76
CA ILE A 176 -9.84 9.58 6.13
C ILE A 176 -10.99 9.08 5.27
N VAL A 177 -10.77 9.02 3.95
CA VAL A 177 -11.72 8.51 2.97
C VAL A 177 -11.31 7.11 2.57
N THR A 178 -12.10 6.09 2.94
CA THR A 178 -11.82 4.69 2.60
C THR A 178 -12.54 4.29 1.32
N CYS A 179 -11.82 3.73 0.35
CA CYS A 179 -12.40 3.20 -0.89
C CYS A 179 -12.59 1.69 -0.80
N LEU A 180 -13.83 1.24 -1.04
CA LEU A 180 -14.22 -0.17 -1.05
C LEU A 180 -14.59 -0.60 -2.47
N PHE A 181 -14.06 -1.76 -2.90
CA PHE A 181 -14.26 -2.31 -4.24
C PHE A 181 -14.87 -3.69 -4.14
N GLY A 182 -15.99 -3.94 -4.83
CA GLY A 182 -16.62 -5.25 -4.76
C GLY A 182 -17.78 -5.44 -5.73
N THR A 183 -18.47 -6.55 -5.54
CA THR A 183 -19.72 -6.89 -6.25
C THR A 183 -20.86 -6.92 -5.24
N ILE A 184 -22.09 -6.78 -5.69
CA ILE A 184 -23.27 -6.93 -4.82
C ILE A 184 -23.76 -8.37 -4.89
N ASP A 185 -23.88 -9.02 -3.72
CA ASP A 185 -24.42 -10.37 -3.62
C ASP A 185 -25.97 -10.38 -3.75
N ALA A 186 -26.56 -11.58 -3.79
CA ALA A 186 -28.01 -11.76 -3.91
C ALA A 186 -28.80 -11.15 -2.73
N GLN A 187 -28.15 -10.88 -1.61
CA GLN A 187 -28.74 -10.24 -0.43
C GLN A 187 -28.49 -8.70 -0.41
N GLY A 188 -27.96 -8.12 -1.48
CA GLY A 188 -27.69 -6.70 -1.59
C GLY A 188 -26.45 -6.21 -0.83
N ARG A 189 -25.58 -7.11 -0.32
CA ARG A 189 -24.39 -6.75 0.47
C ARG A 189 -23.18 -6.65 -0.45
N LEU A 190 -22.29 -5.70 -0.13
CA LEU A 190 -21.01 -5.57 -0.82
C LEU A 190 -20.09 -6.75 -0.47
N LYS A 191 -19.68 -7.51 -1.48
CA LYS A 191 -18.73 -8.62 -1.37
C LYS A 191 -17.41 -8.25 -2.04
N GLN A 192 -16.37 -8.08 -1.25
CA GLN A 192 -15.02 -7.80 -1.73
C GLN A 192 -14.28 -9.13 -2.00
N ARG A 193 -13.73 -9.27 -3.22
CA ARG A 193 -12.82 -10.36 -3.56
C ARG A 193 -11.39 -9.82 -3.52
N ALA A 194 -10.52 -10.46 -2.75
CA ALA A 194 -9.17 -9.96 -2.47
C ALA A 194 -8.38 -9.60 -3.73
N THR A 195 -8.38 -10.45 -4.75
CA THR A 195 -7.69 -10.23 -6.03
C THR A 195 -8.24 -9.01 -6.77
N ALA A 196 -9.58 -8.93 -6.93
CA ALA A 196 -10.24 -7.82 -7.63
C ALA A 196 -10.06 -6.49 -6.88
N ALA A 197 -10.14 -6.50 -5.54
CA ALA A 197 -9.91 -5.32 -4.73
C ALA A 197 -8.45 -4.82 -4.82
N LYS A 198 -7.46 -5.73 -4.88
CA LYS A 198 -6.05 -5.36 -5.11
C LYS A 198 -5.86 -4.72 -6.49
N ALA A 199 -6.45 -5.30 -7.53
CA ALA A 199 -6.42 -4.75 -8.88
C ALA A 199 -7.02 -3.33 -8.94
N ALA A 200 -8.23 -3.17 -8.36
CA ALA A 200 -8.94 -1.89 -8.35
C ALA A 200 -8.18 -0.80 -7.59
N ARG A 201 -7.54 -1.12 -6.45
CA ARG A 201 -6.71 -0.16 -5.70
C ARG A 201 -5.52 0.33 -6.51
N GLY A 202 -4.81 -0.57 -7.19
CA GLY A 202 -3.71 -0.20 -8.08
C GLY A 202 -4.17 0.64 -9.27
N SER A 203 -5.26 0.22 -9.93
CA SER A 203 -5.90 0.99 -11.02
C SER A 203 -6.35 2.38 -10.56
N MET A 204 -6.89 2.52 -9.34
CA MET A 204 -7.33 3.82 -8.84
C MET A 204 -6.16 4.78 -8.65
N VAL A 205 -5.03 4.33 -8.11
CA VAL A 205 -3.83 5.19 -8.00
C VAL A 205 -3.36 5.64 -9.39
N ARG A 206 -3.29 4.71 -10.35
CA ARG A 206 -2.93 5.03 -11.73
C ARG A 206 -3.91 6.02 -12.35
N TRP A 207 -5.20 5.77 -12.24
CA TRP A 207 -6.26 6.62 -12.75
C TRP A 207 -6.20 8.03 -12.15
N CYS A 208 -5.93 8.16 -10.85
CA CYS A 208 -5.72 9.46 -10.20
C CYS A 208 -4.56 10.23 -10.81
N ALA A 209 -3.44 9.54 -11.11
CA ALA A 209 -2.29 10.17 -11.76
C ALA A 209 -2.59 10.58 -13.20
N GLU A 210 -3.32 9.75 -13.96
CA GLU A 210 -3.75 10.03 -15.34
C GLU A 210 -4.71 11.24 -15.44
N HIS A 211 -5.53 11.46 -14.41
CA HIS A 211 -6.54 12.53 -14.35
C HIS A 211 -6.17 13.69 -13.43
N ASN A 212 -4.97 13.67 -12.85
CA ASN A 212 -4.48 14.68 -11.91
C ASN A 212 -5.50 15.02 -10.82
N VAL A 213 -6.03 13.99 -10.13
CA VAL A 213 -7.07 14.14 -9.11
C VAL A 213 -6.50 14.80 -7.87
N GLN A 214 -7.03 15.99 -7.51
CA GLN A 214 -6.52 16.79 -6.39
C GLN A 214 -7.41 16.70 -5.13
N HIS A 215 -8.66 16.24 -5.28
CA HIS A 215 -9.63 16.18 -4.19
C HIS A 215 -10.36 14.84 -4.15
N PRO A 216 -10.76 14.33 -2.97
CA PRO A 216 -11.45 13.04 -2.83
C PRO A 216 -12.74 12.92 -3.64
N GLU A 217 -13.43 14.03 -3.86
CA GLU A 217 -14.68 14.07 -4.64
C GLU A 217 -14.42 13.65 -6.11
N GLY A 218 -13.23 13.91 -6.63
CA GLY A 218 -12.82 13.47 -7.97
C GLY A 218 -12.80 11.94 -8.12
N LEU A 219 -12.59 11.20 -7.02
CA LEU A 219 -12.58 9.73 -7.04
C LEU A 219 -13.91 9.13 -7.49
N CYS A 220 -15.04 9.84 -7.29
CA CYS A 220 -16.36 9.36 -7.70
C CYS A 220 -16.48 9.14 -9.21
N ALA A 221 -15.59 9.73 -10.02
CA ALA A 221 -15.54 9.52 -11.46
C ALA A 221 -14.74 8.26 -11.89
N PHE A 222 -14.15 7.52 -10.96
CA PHE A 222 -13.41 6.29 -11.25
C PHE A 222 -14.30 5.22 -11.88
N ASP A 223 -13.89 4.68 -13.06
CA ASP A 223 -14.67 3.76 -13.87
C ASP A 223 -13.91 2.51 -14.36
N GLN A 224 -12.70 2.27 -13.79
CA GLN A 224 -11.82 1.22 -14.29
C GLN A 224 -12.21 -0.19 -13.82
N LEU A 225 -11.82 -1.20 -14.59
CA LEU A 225 -12.06 -2.63 -14.31
C LEU A 225 -13.56 -2.97 -14.13
N GLY A 226 -14.45 -2.17 -14.73
CA GLY A 226 -15.90 -2.32 -14.60
C GLY A 226 -16.46 -1.92 -13.24
N HIS A 227 -15.69 -1.22 -12.41
CA HIS A 227 -16.17 -0.58 -11.19
C HIS A 227 -16.78 0.79 -11.51
N VAL A 228 -17.89 1.09 -10.85
CA VAL A 228 -18.51 2.42 -10.88
C VAL A 228 -18.86 2.83 -9.46
N TYR A 229 -18.83 4.13 -9.19
CA TYR A 229 -19.22 4.69 -7.91
C TYR A 229 -20.68 4.39 -7.58
N ASP A 230 -20.95 3.95 -6.36
CA ASP A 230 -22.31 3.67 -5.85
C ASP A 230 -22.66 4.67 -4.74
N GLU A 231 -23.29 5.76 -5.12
CA GLU A 231 -23.68 6.84 -4.20
C GLU A 231 -24.57 6.32 -3.06
N ALA A 232 -25.52 5.42 -3.35
CA ALA A 232 -26.47 4.92 -2.35
C ALA A 232 -25.82 4.09 -1.24
N ARG A 233 -24.58 3.58 -1.47
CA ARG A 233 -23.79 2.80 -0.50
C ARG A 233 -22.60 3.56 0.06
N SER A 234 -22.38 4.77 -0.43
CA SER A 234 -21.26 5.61 -0.01
C SER A 234 -21.66 6.58 1.08
N THR A 235 -20.66 7.04 1.81
CA THR A 235 -20.73 8.18 2.74
C THR A 235 -19.56 9.10 2.45
N ASP A 236 -19.51 10.26 3.09
CA ASP A 236 -18.40 11.20 2.93
C ASP A 236 -17.02 10.56 3.19
N ASP A 237 -16.94 9.62 4.13
CA ASP A 237 -15.69 8.98 4.55
C ASP A 237 -15.52 7.53 4.03
N CYS A 238 -16.47 7.03 3.24
CA CYS A 238 -16.43 5.68 2.67
C CYS A 238 -17.04 5.67 1.27
N LEU A 239 -16.19 5.61 0.25
CA LEU A 239 -16.59 5.53 -1.14
C LEU A 239 -16.67 4.07 -1.60
N VAL A 240 -17.81 3.66 -2.12
CA VAL A 240 -18.08 2.30 -2.56
C VAL A 240 -18.11 2.24 -4.09
N PHE A 241 -17.31 1.34 -4.65
CA PHE A 241 -17.22 1.09 -6.09
C PHE A 241 -17.67 -0.33 -6.39
N VAL A 242 -18.74 -0.45 -7.19
CA VAL A 242 -19.39 -1.74 -7.49
C VAL A 242 -19.06 -2.18 -8.90
N GLN A 243 -18.54 -3.41 -9.03
CA GLN A 243 -18.30 -4.06 -10.30
C GLN A 243 -19.56 -4.79 -10.79
N GLY A 244 -19.85 -4.70 -12.10
CA GLY A 244 -20.91 -5.50 -12.75
C GLY A 244 -22.26 -4.81 -12.90
N ARG A 245 -22.38 -3.51 -12.62
CA ARG A 245 -23.47 -2.72 -13.20
C ARG A 245 -23.05 -2.26 -14.60
N ALA A 246 -23.54 -2.95 -15.63
CA ALA A 246 -23.56 -2.37 -16.96
C ALA A 246 -24.18 -0.98 -16.85
N CYS A 247 -23.49 0.05 -17.32
CA CYS A 247 -24.01 1.40 -17.44
C CYS A 247 -25.41 1.30 -18.07
N GLY A 248 -26.43 1.75 -17.32
CA GLY A 248 -27.81 1.67 -17.76
C GLY A 248 -27.89 2.30 -19.15
N THR A 249 -28.40 1.53 -20.09
CA THR A 249 -28.79 2.00 -21.42
C THR A 249 -29.56 3.29 -21.26
N LEU A 250 -28.99 4.40 -21.71
CA LEU A 250 -29.73 5.64 -21.90
C LEU A 250 -31.01 5.32 -22.68
N PRO A 251 -32.19 5.77 -22.25
CA PRO A 251 -33.43 5.57 -23.00
C PRO A 251 -33.22 6.21 -24.38
N ARG A 252 -33.37 5.42 -25.45
CA ARG A 252 -33.40 5.94 -26.82
C ARG A 252 -34.57 6.90 -26.88
N LEU A 253 -34.24 8.20 -26.99
CA LEU A 253 -35.23 9.20 -27.39
C LEU A 253 -35.80 8.77 -28.75
N ARG A 254 -37.10 8.52 -28.78
CA ARG A 254 -37.88 8.37 -30.02
C ARG A 254 -38.25 9.75 -30.59
#